data_080d426cbc10d14cb99e2b00d8e1ea9d
#
_entry.id   080d426cbc10d14cb99e2b00d8e1ea9d
#
_cell.length_a   1.000
_cell.length_b   1.000
_cell.length_c   1.000
_cell.angle_alpha   90.00
_cell.angle_beta   90.00
_cell.angle_gamma   90.00
#
_symmetry.space_group_name_H-M   'P 1'
#
loop_
_entity.id
_entity.type
_entity.pdbx_description
1 polymer ?
#
loop_
_entity_poly.entity_id
_entity_poly.type
_entity_poly.pdbx_seq_one_letter_code
_entity_poly.pdbx_strand_id
1 'polypeptide(L)'
;MSKWKIGLVGTGWWSEKHLGAWQRIEGVQIQALCDRDPERLAAKAGRYGVREADRYGDLASMLANADIDIVDIVTGPDTHVELVRQAAAAGKHILCQKPFARNEEEAREMVELARAAGVRLMVTENWRWLSRFRTIKRLLDEGRCGKLHAIRYIHSDYYTPRMRPDALLPQPFFREMPRLLFYEMGAHWYDTWRFLFGTPSRLYAETASVSPYVRGEDAGIVALGYDDGRYGYMDMSWATRQKLDAPLGEDVGPVHLEQMIVDGEDGSIKLYADGAIGLVRRDGGGESTVLEAHPLDHEESHVRLQSHFIQCLADGLPFETSGEDNLTTLRMIFGTYESAAGHVPVYFNREEREAT
;
A
#
# COMPACT_ATOMS: atom_id res chain seq x y z
N MET A 1 -16.59 -10.22 -25.14
CA MET A 1 -16.32 -8.95 -24.41
C MET A 1 -15.00 -8.39 -24.94
N SER A 2 -14.92 -7.08 -25.17
CA SER A 2 -13.64 -6.45 -25.52
C SER A 2 -12.65 -6.64 -24.36
N LYS A 3 -11.41 -7.00 -24.66
CA LYS A 3 -10.39 -7.14 -23.62
C LYS A 3 -9.88 -5.74 -23.24
N TRP A 4 -9.73 -5.49 -21.93
CA TRP A 4 -8.99 -4.33 -21.44
C TRP A 4 -7.51 -4.47 -21.78
N LYS A 5 -6.92 -3.46 -22.40
CA LYS A 5 -5.52 -3.46 -22.85
C LYS A 5 -4.67 -2.60 -21.93
N ILE A 6 -3.68 -3.22 -21.32
CA ILE A 6 -2.79 -2.60 -20.32
C ILE A 6 -1.49 -2.19 -20.99
N GLY A 7 -1.09 -0.92 -20.81
CA GLY A 7 0.27 -0.46 -20.99
C GLY A 7 0.93 -0.26 -19.63
N LEU A 8 2.00 -1.00 -19.30
CA LEU A 8 2.70 -0.86 -18.03
C LEU A 8 3.97 -0.04 -18.20
N VAL A 9 4.19 0.93 -17.30
CA VAL A 9 5.38 1.81 -17.25
C VAL A 9 6.21 1.50 -16.01
N GLY A 10 7.48 1.18 -16.22
CA GLY A 10 8.41 0.77 -15.16
C GLY A 10 8.50 -0.75 -15.04
N THR A 11 9.52 -1.35 -15.66
CA THR A 11 9.74 -2.81 -15.65
C THR A 11 10.71 -3.27 -14.56
N GLY A 12 10.82 -2.49 -13.45
CA GLY A 12 11.63 -2.79 -12.30
C GLY A 12 11.19 -4.06 -11.54
N TRP A 13 11.80 -4.29 -10.37
CA TRP A 13 11.53 -5.49 -9.57
C TRP A 13 10.06 -5.66 -9.20
N TRP A 14 9.38 -4.56 -8.81
CA TRP A 14 7.98 -4.62 -8.37
C TRP A 14 6.99 -4.89 -9.50
N SER A 15 7.34 -4.57 -10.76
CA SER A 15 6.47 -4.85 -11.92
C SER A 15 6.10 -6.32 -12.09
N GLU A 16 6.90 -7.22 -11.51
CA GLU A 16 6.62 -8.65 -11.50
C GLU A 16 5.29 -8.98 -10.82
N LYS A 17 4.98 -8.28 -9.74
CA LYS A 17 3.72 -8.48 -9.01
C LYS A 17 2.52 -7.99 -9.83
N HIS A 18 2.68 -6.84 -10.50
CA HIS A 18 1.62 -6.28 -11.35
C HIS A 18 1.37 -7.15 -12.60
N LEU A 19 2.41 -7.47 -13.33
CA LEU A 19 2.29 -8.27 -14.55
C LEU A 19 1.79 -9.69 -14.26
N GLY A 20 2.28 -10.31 -13.19
CA GLY A 20 1.81 -11.63 -12.75
C GLY A 20 0.32 -11.63 -12.37
N ALA A 21 -0.17 -10.56 -11.77
CA ALA A 21 -1.59 -10.41 -11.46
C ALA A 21 -2.42 -10.17 -12.74
N TRP A 22 -1.99 -9.28 -13.64
CA TRP A 22 -2.68 -9.04 -14.90
C TRP A 22 -2.86 -10.29 -15.75
N GLN A 23 -1.87 -11.19 -15.79
CA GLN A 23 -2.00 -12.47 -16.51
C GLN A 23 -3.09 -13.39 -15.99
N ARG A 24 -3.52 -13.21 -14.72
CA ARG A 24 -4.50 -14.07 -14.05
C ARG A 24 -5.94 -13.54 -14.15
N ILE A 25 -6.13 -12.35 -14.73
CA ILE A 25 -7.44 -11.68 -14.81
C ILE A 25 -8.04 -11.88 -16.20
N GLU A 26 -9.21 -12.52 -16.25
CA GLU A 26 -9.93 -12.71 -17.50
C GLU A 26 -10.36 -11.37 -18.12
N GLY A 27 -10.35 -11.29 -19.44
CA GLY A 27 -10.76 -10.08 -20.15
C GLY A 27 -9.70 -8.96 -20.15
N VAL A 28 -8.47 -9.25 -19.70
CA VAL A 28 -7.33 -8.31 -19.69
C VAL A 28 -6.22 -8.82 -20.61
N GLN A 29 -5.50 -7.90 -21.22
CA GLN A 29 -4.32 -8.19 -22.03
C GLN A 29 -3.20 -7.22 -21.68
N ILE A 30 -2.01 -7.73 -21.36
CA ILE A 30 -0.79 -6.94 -21.30
C ILE A 30 -0.41 -6.62 -22.76
N GLN A 31 -0.69 -5.39 -23.19
CA GLN A 31 -0.52 -4.97 -24.59
C GLN A 31 0.86 -4.38 -24.83
N ALA A 32 1.35 -3.52 -23.93
CA ALA A 32 2.59 -2.78 -24.12
C ALA A 32 3.37 -2.65 -22.82
N LEU A 33 4.70 -2.57 -22.93
CA LEU A 33 5.60 -2.27 -21.81
C LEU A 33 6.48 -1.05 -22.15
N CYS A 34 6.77 -0.25 -21.11
CA CYS A 34 7.61 0.94 -21.23
C CYS A 34 8.64 0.97 -20.10
N ASP A 35 9.91 1.13 -20.44
CA ASP A 35 11.00 1.41 -19.49
C ASP A 35 12.14 2.12 -20.21
N ARG A 36 12.83 3.02 -19.51
CA ARG A 36 14.02 3.72 -20.04
C ARG A 36 15.24 2.78 -20.15
N ASP A 37 15.25 1.69 -19.43
CA ASP A 37 16.28 0.66 -19.46
C ASP A 37 15.89 -0.42 -20.48
N PRO A 38 16.58 -0.49 -21.66
CA PRO A 38 16.19 -1.40 -22.72
C PRO A 38 16.45 -2.87 -22.39
N GLU A 39 17.42 -3.18 -21.51
CA GLU A 39 17.72 -4.56 -21.12
C GLU A 39 16.64 -5.11 -20.18
N ARG A 40 16.24 -4.32 -19.17
CA ARG A 40 15.11 -4.67 -18.30
C ARG A 40 13.81 -4.81 -19.08
N LEU A 41 13.54 -3.87 -19.97
CA LEU A 41 12.37 -3.89 -20.84
C LEU A 41 12.33 -5.17 -21.69
N ALA A 42 13.42 -5.51 -22.36
CA ALA A 42 13.51 -6.68 -23.21
C ALA A 42 13.32 -7.98 -22.42
N ALA A 43 13.98 -8.10 -21.25
CA ALA A 43 13.86 -9.26 -20.37
C ALA A 43 12.43 -9.45 -19.88
N LYS A 44 11.79 -8.36 -19.43
CA LYS A 44 10.42 -8.40 -18.93
C LYS A 44 9.43 -8.71 -20.06
N ALA A 45 9.56 -8.06 -21.22
CA ALA A 45 8.72 -8.30 -22.37
C ALA A 45 8.81 -9.74 -22.88
N GLY A 46 10.02 -10.32 -22.90
CA GLY A 46 10.21 -11.73 -23.25
C GLY A 46 9.47 -12.67 -22.30
N ARG A 47 9.54 -12.41 -20.99
CA ARG A 47 8.84 -13.22 -19.98
C ARG A 47 7.32 -13.18 -20.09
N TYR A 48 6.77 -12.00 -20.39
CA TYR A 48 5.30 -11.79 -20.45
C TYR A 48 4.74 -11.83 -21.87
N GLY A 49 5.53 -12.20 -22.87
CA GLY A 49 5.09 -12.41 -24.24
C GLY A 49 4.72 -11.12 -25.00
N VAL A 50 5.26 -9.98 -24.59
CA VAL A 50 5.03 -8.68 -25.25
C VAL A 50 5.93 -8.55 -26.47
N ARG A 51 5.33 -8.30 -27.63
CA ARG A 51 6.02 -8.20 -28.93
C ARG A 51 7.04 -7.06 -28.92
N GLU A 52 8.07 -7.16 -29.74
CA GLU A 52 9.08 -6.11 -29.85
C GLU A 52 8.47 -4.76 -30.27
N ALA A 53 7.50 -4.78 -31.19
CA ALA A 53 6.79 -3.60 -31.66
C ALA A 53 5.95 -2.89 -30.58
N ASP A 54 5.69 -3.55 -29.45
CA ASP A 54 4.89 -3.04 -28.32
C ASP A 54 5.79 -2.69 -27.11
N ARG A 55 7.11 -2.47 -27.34
CA ARG A 55 8.09 -2.07 -26.34
C ARG A 55 8.52 -0.64 -26.56
N TYR A 56 8.45 0.19 -25.54
CA TYR A 56 8.67 1.64 -25.65
C TYR A 56 9.68 2.13 -24.61
N GLY A 57 10.54 3.07 -25.02
CA GLY A 57 11.51 3.70 -24.12
C GLY A 57 10.92 4.82 -23.26
N ASP A 58 9.75 5.34 -23.64
CA ASP A 58 9.04 6.42 -22.94
C ASP A 58 7.52 6.29 -23.10
N LEU A 59 6.78 6.91 -22.16
CA LEU A 59 5.33 6.82 -22.15
C LEU A 59 4.67 7.56 -23.32
N ALA A 60 5.22 8.69 -23.76
CA ALA A 60 4.63 9.45 -24.86
C ALA A 60 4.61 8.62 -26.16
N SER A 61 5.71 7.92 -26.45
CA SER A 61 5.80 6.98 -27.59
C SER A 61 4.81 5.82 -27.44
N MET A 62 4.63 5.27 -26.24
CA MET A 62 3.65 4.21 -25.99
C MET A 62 2.21 4.71 -26.21
N LEU A 63 1.87 5.89 -25.68
CA LEU A 63 0.54 6.49 -25.84
C LEU A 63 0.20 6.83 -27.29
N ALA A 64 1.20 7.21 -28.09
CA ALA A 64 1.01 7.55 -29.50
C ALA A 64 0.84 6.32 -30.43
N ASN A 65 1.41 5.17 -30.05
CA ASN A 65 1.53 4.03 -30.98
C ASN A 65 0.86 2.74 -30.49
N ALA A 66 0.64 2.58 -29.16
CA ALA A 66 0.01 1.39 -28.62
C ALA A 66 -1.51 1.57 -28.47
N ASP A 67 -2.25 0.55 -28.83
CA ASP A 67 -3.70 0.47 -28.58
C ASP A 67 -3.93 -0.04 -27.15
N ILE A 68 -3.92 0.89 -26.19
CA ILE A 68 -4.12 0.62 -24.75
C ILE A 68 -5.30 1.41 -24.20
N ASP A 69 -5.95 0.89 -23.16
CA ASP A 69 -7.05 1.51 -22.42
C ASP A 69 -6.60 2.05 -21.07
N ILE A 70 -5.61 1.40 -20.48
CA ILE A 70 -5.16 1.60 -19.09
C ILE A 70 -3.64 1.76 -19.09
N VAL A 71 -3.15 2.72 -18.31
CA VAL A 71 -1.74 2.88 -17.97
C VAL A 71 -1.52 2.44 -16.52
N ASP A 72 -0.70 1.40 -16.34
CA ASP A 72 -0.26 0.91 -15.03
C ASP A 72 1.13 1.47 -14.73
N ILE A 73 1.22 2.43 -13.81
CA ILE A 73 2.44 3.17 -13.46
C ILE A 73 3.13 2.47 -12.30
N VAL A 74 4.28 1.84 -12.56
CA VAL A 74 5.05 1.04 -11.58
C VAL A 74 6.47 1.60 -11.47
N THR A 75 6.55 2.89 -11.20
CA THR A 75 7.80 3.66 -11.07
C THR A 75 7.94 4.24 -9.66
N GLY A 76 8.94 5.07 -9.43
CA GLY A 76 9.06 5.84 -8.19
C GLY A 76 8.17 7.07 -8.17
N PRO A 77 7.80 7.56 -6.96
CA PRO A 77 6.86 8.66 -6.81
C PRO A 77 7.33 10.00 -7.40
N ASP A 78 8.62 10.13 -7.67
CA ASP A 78 9.20 11.29 -8.35
C ASP A 78 8.77 11.45 -9.82
N THR A 79 8.26 10.39 -10.43
CA THR A 79 7.80 10.38 -11.81
C THR A 79 6.28 10.37 -11.95
N HIS A 80 5.54 10.11 -10.87
CA HIS A 80 4.10 9.84 -10.93
C HIS A 80 3.30 11.01 -11.53
N VAL A 81 3.54 12.25 -11.10
CA VAL A 81 2.80 13.43 -11.58
C VAL A 81 2.88 13.55 -13.10
N GLU A 82 4.09 13.44 -13.67
CA GLU A 82 4.29 13.59 -15.11
C GLU A 82 3.67 12.44 -15.90
N LEU A 83 3.79 11.20 -15.39
CA LEU A 83 3.20 10.04 -16.07
C LEU A 83 1.67 10.07 -15.98
N VAL A 84 1.09 10.48 -14.85
CA VAL A 84 -0.36 10.68 -14.70
C VAL A 84 -0.85 11.79 -15.64
N ARG A 85 -0.12 12.91 -15.76
CA ARG A 85 -0.48 14.00 -16.67
C ARG A 85 -0.55 13.52 -18.12
N GLN A 86 0.46 12.77 -18.58
CA GLN A 86 0.49 12.22 -19.94
C GLN A 86 -0.63 11.21 -20.17
N ALA A 87 -0.84 10.28 -19.25
CA ALA A 87 -1.88 9.26 -19.37
C ALA A 87 -3.29 9.89 -19.37
N ALA A 88 -3.54 10.85 -18.47
CA ALA A 88 -4.81 11.58 -18.40
C ALA A 88 -5.08 12.39 -19.68
N ALA A 89 -4.08 13.13 -20.18
CA ALA A 89 -4.20 13.88 -21.41
C ALA A 89 -4.49 12.99 -22.64
N ALA A 90 -4.03 11.73 -22.62
CA ALA A 90 -4.32 10.73 -23.65
C ALA A 90 -5.65 9.98 -23.40
N GLY A 91 -6.45 10.37 -22.39
CA GLY A 91 -7.73 9.76 -22.09
C GLY A 91 -7.64 8.31 -21.55
N LYS A 92 -6.52 7.93 -20.93
CA LYS A 92 -6.31 6.57 -20.42
C LYS A 92 -6.65 6.49 -18.92
N HIS A 93 -7.33 5.41 -18.50
CA HIS A 93 -7.50 5.11 -17.09
C HIS A 93 -6.15 4.76 -16.46
N ILE A 94 -5.99 5.03 -15.17
CA ILE A 94 -4.68 5.01 -14.51
C ILE A 94 -4.74 4.14 -13.26
N LEU A 95 -3.79 3.22 -13.16
CA LEU A 95 -3.41 2.53 -11.95
C LEU A 95 -2.01 3.01 -11.55
N CYS A 96 -1.84 3.59 -10.36
CA CYS A 96 -0.59 4.22 -9.95
C CYS A 96 -0.02 3.57 -8.70
N GLN A 97 1.28 3.29 -8.69
CA GLN A 97 1.97 2.66 -7.56
C GLN A 97 2.04 3.60 -6.34
N LYS A 98 2.12 2.96 -5.15
CA LYS A 98 2.41 3.63 -3.88
C LYS A 98 3.96 3.82 -3.71
N PRO A 99 4.41 4.78 -2.88
CA PRO A 99 3.66 5.91 -2.35
C PRO A 99 3.13 6.80 -3.47
N PHE A 100 1.88 7.26 -3.34
CA PHE A 100 1.18 7.92 -4.44
C PHE A 100 1.89 9.18 -4.92
N ALA A 101 2.39 10.03 -4.00
CA ALA A 101 3.06 11.28 -4.30
C ALA A 101 4.13 11.63 -3.25
N ARG A 102 5.05 12.53 -3.60
CA ARG A 102 6.10 13.03 -2.69
C ARG A 102 5.57 14.01 -1.64
N ASN A 103 4.42 14.61 -1.90
CA ASN A 103 3.73 15.56 -1.03
C ASN A 103 2.24 15.62 -1.41
N GLU A 104 1.44 16.30 -0.58
CA GLU A 104 0.00 16.42 -0.77
C GLU A 104 -0.38 17.27 -1.99
N GLU A 105 0.44 18.26 -2.37
CA GLU A 105 0.18 19.12 -3.53
C GLU A 105 0.25 18.31 -4.83
N GLU A 106 1.29 17.52 -4.99
CA GLU A 106 1.42 16.58 -6.12
C GLU A 106 0.26 15.60 -6.21
N ALA A 107 -0.17 15.06 -5.06
CA ALA A 107 -1.29 14.13 -5.02
C ALA A 107 -2.59 14.79 -5.48
N ARG A 108 -2.87 16.02 -4.99
CA ARG A 108 -4.04 16.79 -5.42
C ARG A 108 -3.97 17.12 -6.91
N GLU A 109 -2.82 17.51 -7.43
CA GLU A 109 -2.61 17.75 -8.86
C GLU A 109 -2.96 16.52 -9.70
N MET A 110 -2.48 15.32 -9.32
CA MET A 110 -2.77 14.09 -10.05
C MET A 110 -4.26 13.74 -10.05
N VAL A 111 -4.94 13.93 -8.93
CA VAL A 111 -6.40 13.74 -8.81
C VAL A 111 -7.14 14.71 -9.73
N GLU A 112 -6.77 15.99 -9.72
CA GLU A 112 -7.40 17.00 -10.58
C GLU A 112 -7.15 16.76 -12.07
N LEU A 113 -5.95 16.32 -12.46
CA LEU A 113 -5.63 15.95 -13.83
C LEU A 113 -6.51 14.81 -14.33
N ALA A 114 -6.66 13.76 -13.54
CA ALA A 114 -7.52 12.62 -13.88
C ALA A 114 -9.00 13.05 -13.97
N ARG A 115 -9.48 13.84 -12.99
CA ARG A 115 -10.85 14.37 -12.97
C ARG A 115 -11.15 15.27 -14.17
N ALA A 116 -10.27 16.19 -14.49
CA ALA A 116 -10.43 17.12 -15.61
C ALA A 116 -10.45 16.40 -16.97
N ALA A 117 -9.71 15.30 -17.10
CA ALA A 117 -9.69 14.47 -18.29
C ALA A 117 -10.85 13.45 -18.37
N GLY A 118 -11.67 13.33 -17.32
CA GLY A 118 -12.74 12.33 -17.23
C GLY A 118 -12.24 10.89 -17.18
N VAL A 119 -10.98 10.67 -16.74
CA VAL A 119 -10.40 9.34 -16.56
C VAL A 119 -10.42 8.93 -15.10
N ARG A 120 -10.32 7.63 -14.86
CA ARG A 120 -10.35 7.04 -13.52
C ARG A 120 -8.91 6.78 -13.05
N LEU A 121 -8.62 7.18 -11.81
CA LEU A 121 -7.32 7.00 -11.15
C LEU A 121 -7.47 6.21 -9.86
N MET A 122 -6.73 5.10 -9.75
CA MET A 122 -6.66 4.27 -8.55
C MET A 122 -5.22 4.08 -8.11
N VAL A 123 -4.99 4.04 -6.80
CA VAL A 123 -3.66 3.78 -6.20
C VAL A 123 -3.55 2.30 -5.81
N THR A 124 -2.39 1.70 -6.04
CA THR A 124 -2.14 0.28 -5.77
C THR A 124 -1.84 0.01 -4.29
N GLU A 125 -2.74 0.41 -3.42
CA GLU A 125 -2.69 0.03 -2.01
C GLU A 125 -3.22 -1.39 -1.82
N ASN A 126 -2.32 -2.37 -1.93
CA ASN A 126 -2.70 -3.78 -1.96
C ASN A 126 -2.92 -4.41 -0.57
N TRP A 127 -2.49 -3.79 0.54
CA TRP A 127 -2.58 -4.43 1.86
C TRP A 127 -4.00 -4.64 2.33
N ARG A 128 -4.92 -3.69 2.14
CA ARG A 128 -6.35 -3.93 2.46
C ARG A 128 -6.94 -5.14 1.72
N TRP A 129 -6.28 -5.61 0.65
CA TRP A 129 -6.67 -6.79 -0.14
C TRP A 129 -6.05 -8.10 0.35
N LEU A 130 -5.18 -8.07 1.38
CA LEU A 130 -4.69 -9.28 2.04
C LEU A 130 -5.83 -10.01 2.73
N SER A 131 -5.87 -11.33 2.64
CA SER A 131 -6.94 -12.17 3.23
C SER A 131 -7.17 -11.89 4.71
N ARG A 132 -6.10 -11.62 5.48
CA ARG A 132 -6.18 -11.29 6.89
C ARG A 132 -6.99 -10.01 7.15
N PHE A 133 -6.75 -8.95 6.42
CA PHE A 133 -7.45 -7.68 6.62
C PHE A 133 -8.88 -7.72 6.07
N ARG A 134 -9.14 -8.44 4.96
CA ARG A 134 -10.51 -8.71 4.48
C ARG A 134 -11.30 -9.53 5.51
N THR A 135 -10.66 -10.49 6.18
CA THR A 135 -11.31 -11.28 7.25
C THR A 135 -11.63 -10.40 8.46
N ILE A 136 -10.69 -9.56 8.92
CA ILE A 136 -10.94 -8.63 10.02
C ILE A 136 -12.09 -7.68 9.66
N LYS A 137 -12.06 -7.08 8.45
CA LYS A 137 -13.14 -6.18 7.99
C LYS A 137 -14.50 -6.86 8.01
N ARG A 138 -14.60 -8.06 7.48
CA ARG A 138 -15.84 -8.85 7.51
C ARG A 138 -16.34 -9.08 8.94
N LEU A 139 -15.47 -9.44 9.88
CA LEU A 139 -15.86 -9.63 11.29
C LEU A 139 -16.35 -8.33 11.94
N LEU A 140 -15.72 -7.19 11.60
CA LEU A 140 -16.14 -5.88 12.08
C LEU A 140 -17.50 -5.47 11.49
N ASP A 141 -17.72 -5.69 10.19
CA ASP A 141 -18.98 -5.39 9.50
C ASP A 141 -20.14 -6.29 9.99
N GLU A 142 -19.83 -7.54 10.39
CA GLU A 142 -20.77 -8.44 11.05
C GLU A 142 -21.05 -8.05 12.51
N GLY A 143 -20.41 -7.00 13.05
CA GLY A 143 -20.59 -6.54 14.42
C GLY A 143 -20.07 -7.50 15.49
N ARG A 144 -19.08 -8.37 15.15
CA ARG A 144 -18.62 -9.45 16.05
C ARG A 144 -17.96 -8.96 17.34
N CYS A 145 -17.51 -7.73 17.40
CA CYS A 145 -16.91 -7.11 18.57
C CYS A 145 -17.86 -6.14 19.31
N GLY A 146 -19.03 -5.83 18.73
CA GLY A 146 -19.86 -4.74 19.23
C GLY A 146 -19.19 -3.38 19.02
N LYS A 147 -19.47 -2.40 19.89
CA LYS A 147 -18.85 -1.08 19.85
C LYS A 147 -17.35 -1.19 20.20
N LEU A 148 -16.52 -0.69 19.31
CA LEU A 148 -15.07 -0.72 19.47
C LEU A 148 -14.59 0.26 20.55
N HIS A 149 -13.52 -0.11 21.26
CA HIS A 149 -12.88 0.70 22.29
C HIS A 149 -11.43 1.00 21.98
N ALA A 150 -10.63 -0.05 21.73
CA ALA A 150 -9.19 0.07 21.59
C ALA A 150 -8.65 -0.80 20.44
N ILE A 151 -7.66 -0.25 19.74
CA ILE A 151 -6.98 -0.94 18.63
C ILE A 151 -5.48 -0.86 18.87
N ARG A 152 -4.80 -2.00 18.73
CA ARG A 152 -3.34 -2.11 18.81
C ARG A 152 -2.84 -2.78 17.55
N TYR A 153 -1.92 -2.12 16.86
CA TYR A 153 -1.31 -2.67 15.64
C TYR A 153 0.20 -2.58 15.74
N ILE A 154 0.85 -3.73 15.65
CA ILE A 154 2.30 -3.84 15.73
C ILE A 154 2.81 -4.45 14.43
N HIS A 155 3.81 -3.80 13.84
CA HIS A 155 4.54 -4.33 12.69
C HIS A 155 6.02 -4.16 12.92
N SER A 156 6.75 -5.26 12.92
CA SER A 156 8.21 -5.25 13.11
C SER A 156 8.90 -6.12 12.07
N ASP A 157 10.00 -5.61 11.56
CA ASP A 157 10.89 -6.34 10.65
C ASP A 157 12.34 -5.98 11.00
N TYR A 158 13.27 -6.86 10.65
CA TYR A 158 14.71 -6.61 10.75
C TYR A 158 15.29 -6.30 9.38
N TYR A 159 14.86 -5.18 8.80
CA TYR A 159 15.20 -4.82 7.42
C TYR A 159 16.34 -3.81 7.32
N THR A 160 16.26 -2.67 8.02
CA THR A 160 17.24 -1.58 7.93
C THR A 160 18.63 -1.96 8.49
N PRO A 161 18.80 -2.78 9.53
CA PRO A 161 20.11 -3.25 9.94
C PRO A 161 20.83 -4.15 8.91
N ARG A 162 20.08 -4.68 7.94
CA ARG A 162 20.63 -5.47 6.81
C ARG A 162 21.08 -4.60 5.63
N MET A 163 20.76 -3.31 5.64
CA MET A 163 21.12 -2.35 4.57
C MET A 163 22.55 -1.85 4.68
N ARG A 164 23.49 -2.70 5.09
CA ARG A 164 24.91 -2.35 5.14
C ARG A 164 25.41 -1.87 3.77
N PRO A 165 26.47 -1.04 3.72
CA PRO A 165 26.99 -0.48 2.45
C PRO A 165 27.36 -1.53 1.41
N ASP A 166 27.84 -2.71 1.85
CA ASP A 166 28.24 -3.85 1.04
C ASP A 166 27.07 -4.78 0.66
N ALA A 167 25.89 -4.59 1.24
CA ALA A 167 24.74 -5.45 0.96
C ALA A 167 24.11 -5.15 -0.41
N LEU A 168 23.84 -6.20 -1.17
CA LEU A 168 23.04 -6.13 -2.39
C LEU A 168 21.55 -6.02 -2.01
N LEU A 169 20.94 -4.90 -2.33
CA LEU A 169 19.53 -4.61 -2.02
C LEU A 169 18.71 -4.53 -3.29
N PRO A 170 17.46 -5.06 -3.31
CA PRO A 170 16.52 -4.88 -4.41
C PRO A 170 16.17 -3.39 -4.64
N GLN A 171 16.18 -2.60 -3.55
CA GLN A 171 15.81 -1.20 -3.51
C GLN A 171 16.85 -0.38 -2.72
N PRO A 172 18.06 -0.16 -3.29
CA PRO A 172 19.18 0.47 -2.59
C PRO A 172 18.91 1.95 -2.22
N PHE A 173 17.96 2.61 -2.89
CA PHE A 173 17.59 4.00 -2.64
C PHE A 173 16.97 4.24 -1.26
N PHE A 174 16.48 3.21 -0.57
CA PHE A 174 15.96 3.34 0.80
C PHE A 174 17.00 3.90 1.78
N ARG A 175 18.30 3.62 1.55
CA ARG A 175 19.36 4.16 2.41
C ARG A 175 19.37 5.69 2.48
N GLU A 176 19.04 6.35 1.38
CA GLU A 176 19.15 7.80 1.21
C GLU A 176 17.83 8.55 1.43
N MET A 177 16.72 7.82 1.63
CA MET A 177 15.43 8.45 1.82
C MET A 177 15.39 9.23 3.14
N PRO A 178 15.09 10.54 3.13
CA PRO A 178 15.04 11.36 4.35
C PRO A 178 13.77 11.11 5.19
N ARG A 179 12.74 10.54 4.59
CA ARG A 179 11.53 10.00 5.18
C ARG A 179 11.43 8.57 4.67
N LEU A 180 11.49 7.57 5.57
CA LEU A 180 11.65 6.19 5.16
C LEU A 180 10.46 5.34 5.56
N LEU A 181 10.38 4.93 6.83
CA LEU A 181 9.45 3.91 7.28
C LEU A 181 7.99 4.31 7.12
N PHE A 182 7.63 5.49 7.66
CA PHE A 182 6.25 5.96 7.59
C PHE A 182 5.86 6.52 6.22
N TYR A 183 6.81 6.86 5.38
CA TYR A 183 6.50 7.23 3.99
C TYR A 183 6.32 5.98 3.11
N GLU A 184 7.19 4.99 3.23
CA GLU A 184 7.17 3.78 2.39
C GLU A 184 6.11 2.77 2.85
N MET A 185 6.08 2.45 4.15
CA MET A 185 5.15 1.48 4.72
C MET A 185 3.88 2.11 5.28
N GLY A 186 3.96 3.36 5.70
CA GLY A 186 2.79 4.08 6.22
C GLY A 186 1.67 4.17 5.19
N ALA A 187 1.99 4.19 3.89
CA ALA A 187 1.01 4.10 2.82
C ALA A 187 0.09 2.87 3.03
N HIS A 188 0.68 1.70 3.31
CA HIS A 188 -0.06 0.47 3.57
C HIS A 188 -0.78 0.48 4.94
N TRP A 189 -0.09 0.92 5.99
CA TRP A 189 -0.62 0.86 7.35
C TRP A 189 -1.79 1.82 7.56
N TYR A 190 -1.69 3.06 7.09
CA TYR A 190 -2.77 4.04 7.22
C TYR A 190 -3.95 3.72 6.31
N ASP A 191 -3.69 3.21 5.10
CA ASP A 191 -4.73 2.74 4.21
C ASP A 191 -5.52 1.57 4.84
N THR A 192 -4.82 0.57 5.37
CA THR A 192 -5.44 -0.57 6.07
C THR A 192 -6.17 -0.14 7.33
N TRP A 193 -5.57 0.77 8.11
CA TRP A 193 -6.22 1.33 9.31
C TRP A 193 -7.53 2.03 8.98
N ARG A 194 -7.52 2.90 7.97
CA ARG A 194 -8.72 3.60 7.50
C ARG A 194 -9.78 2.63 6.97
N PHE A 195 -9.37 1.65 6.21
CA PHE A 195 -10.25 0.61 5.70
C PHE A 195 -10.98 -0.16 6.82
N LEU A 196 -10.29 -0.47 7.91
CA LEU A 196 -10.85 -1.23 9.03
C LEU A 196 -11.64 -0.37 10.01
N PHE A 197 -11.17 0.81 10.33
CA PHE A 197 -11.64 1.59 11.49
C PHE A 197 -12.09 3.02 11.15
N GLY A 198 -12.00 3.42 9.88
CA GLY A 198 -12.23 4.80 9.46
C GLY A 198 -11.08 5.74 9.82
N THR A 199 -11.16 6.98 9.36
CA THR A 199 -10.14 8.00 9.60
C THR A 199 -10.25 8.53 11.02
N PRO A 200 -9.15 8.56 11.80
CA PRO A 200 -9.15 9.13 13.15
C PRO A 200 -9.33 10.64 13.13
N SER A 201 -9.71 11.25 14.24
CA SER A 201 -9.82 12.72 14.36
C SER A 201 -8.48 13.40 14.68
N ARG A 202 -7.52 12.65 15.21
CA ARG A 202 -6.18 13.14 15.55
C ARG A 202 -5.16 12.01 15.61
N LEU A 203 -3.90 12.37 15.40
CA LEU A 203 -2.76 11.51 15.67
C LEU A 203 -1.68 12.26 16.50
N TYR A 204 -0.89 11.49 17.26
CA TYR A 204 0.38 11.91 17.85
C TYR A 204 1.42 10.85 17.53
N ALA A 205 2.62 11.28 17.12
CA ALA A 205 3.67 10.37 16.69
C ALA A 205 5.04 10.74 17.28
N GLU A 206 5.83 9.70 17.54
CA GLU A 206 7.27 9.78 17.79
C GLU A 206 7.98 8.86 16.82
N THR A 207 9.09 9.31 16.25
CA THR A 207 9.88 8.55 15.29
C THR A 207 11.35 8.50 15.72
N ALA A 208 12.04 7.44 15.32
CA ALA A 208 13.45 7.24 15.63
C ALA A 208 14.21 6.66 14.43
N SER A 209 15.47 7.09 14.25
CA SER A 209 16.44 6.46 13.36
C SER A 209 17.34 5.58 14.21
N VAL A 210 17.18 4.26 14.09
CA VAL A 210 17.86 3.26 14.92
C VAL A 210 19.06 2.66 14.18
N SER A 211 18.86 2.29 12.90
CA SER A 211 19.93 1.74 12.08
C SER A 211 20.89 2.82 11.57
N PRO A 212 22.22 2.62 11.67
CA PRO A 212 23.20 3.57 11.14
C PRO A 212 23.30 3.55 9.61
N TYR A 213 22.57 2.67 8.94
CA TYR A 213 22.69 2.44 7.50
C TYR A 213 21.59 3.12 6.67
N VAL A 214 20.71 3.85 7.30
CA VAL A 214 19.64 4.59 6.64
C VAL A 214 19.60 6.03 7.15
N ARG A 215 19.15 6.94 6.30
CA ARG A 215 19.08 8.36 6.63
C ARG A 215 17.77 8.73 7.34
N GLY A 216 16.67 8.13 6.93
CA GLY A 216 15.34 8.37 7.50
C GLY A 216 15.08 7.58 8.76
N GLU A 217 13.91 7.76 9.32
CA GLU A 217 13.43 7.01 10.47
C GLU A 217 13.11 5.56 10.06
N ASP A 218 13.36 4.64 10.96
CA ASP A 218 13.12 3.20 10.77
C ASP A 218 12.38 2.55 11.96
N ALA A 219 11.96 3.37 12.92
CA ALA A 219 11.09 2.97 14.03
C ALA A 219 10.20 4.14 14.46
N GLY A 220 9.06 3.84 15.07
CA GLY A 220 8.21 4.86 15.68
C GLY A 220 6.88 4.32 16.15
N ILE A 221 6.21 5.14 16.96
CA ILE A 221 4.87 4.89 17.48
C ILE A 221 3.92 6.01 17.06
N VAL A 222 2.68 5.64 16.76
CA VAL A 222 1.61 6.59 16.43
C VAL A 222 0.39 6.29 17.28
N ALA A 223 -0.02 7.23 18.11
CA ALA A 223 -1.30 7.18 18.83
C ALA A 223 -2.39 7.85 17.98
N LEU A 224 -3.55 7.22 17.90
CA LEU A 224 -4.69 7.62 17.08
C LEU A 224 -5.93 7.77 17.95
N GLY A 225 -6.63 8.89 17.84
CA GLY A 225 -7.83 9.18 18.62
C GLY A 225 -9.03 9.50 17.73
N TYR A 226 -10.21 9.14 18.20
CA TYR A 226 -11.49 9.38 17.55
C TYR A 226 -12.40 10.24 18.44
N ASP A 227 -13.35 10.95 17.84
CA ASP A 227 -14.29 11.81 18.57
C ASP A 227 -15.32 11.00 19.37
N ASP A 228 -15.56 9.74 19.00
CA ASP A 228 -16.46 8.81 19.69
C ASP A 228 -15.82 8.10 20.91
N GLY A 229 -14.59 8.47 21.26
CA GLY A 229 -13.84 7.95 22.38
C GLY A 229 -13.02 6.70 22.10
N ARG A 230 -13.11 6.12 20.89
CA ARG A 230 -12.19 5.06 20.47
C ARG A 230 -10.76 5.61 20.39
N TYR A 231 -9.80 4.74 20.64
CA TYR A 231 -8.39 5.06 20.48
C TYR A 231 -7.60 3.86 19.99
N GLY A 232 -6.42 4.10 19.47
CA GLY A 232 -5.50 3.04 19.12
C GLY A 232 -4.07 3.54 18.99
N TYR A 233 -3.17 2.59 18.76
CA TYR A 233 -1.79 2.92 18.44
C TYR A 233 -1.22 1.93 17.43
N MET A 234 -0.24 2.41 16.68
CA MET A 234 0.63 1.64 15.82
C MET A 234 2.06 1.71 16.39
N ASP A 235 2.70 0.55 16.55
CA ASP A 235 4.12 0.41 16.91
C ASP A 235 4.84 -0.26 15.76
N MET A 236 5.66 0.52 15.04
CA MET A 236 6.20 0.17 13.74
C MET A 236 7.71 0.23 13.74
N SER A 237 8.38 -0.84 13.25
CA SER A 237 9.83 -0.88 13.19
C SER A 237 10.35 -1.74 12.02
N TRP A 238 11.37 -1.24 11.35
CA TRP A 238 12.23 -2.00 10.44
C TRP A 238 13.58 -2.36 11.05
N ALA A 239 13.80 -1.97 12.31
CA ALA A 239 15.06 -2.15 13.01
C ALA A 239 15.01 -3.20 14.14
N THR A 240 13.82 -3.77 14.41
CA THR A 240 13.61 -4.67 15.54
C THR A 240 13.82 -6.12 15.15
N ARG A 241 14.77 -6.80 15.84
CA ARG A 241 14.98 -8.21 15.69
C ARG A 241 14.03 -9.01 16.57
N GLN A 242 13.21 -9.87 15.95
CA GLN A 242 12.23 -10.70 16.65
C GLN A 242 12.83 -12.02 17.20
N LYS A 243 13.82 -12.60 16.48
CA LYS A 243 14.51 -13.81 16.92
C LYS A 243 15.88 -13.46 17.43
N LEU A 244 16.06 -13.56 18.74
CA LEU A 244 17.33 -13.27 19.42
C LEU A 244 18.39 -14.36 19.23
N ASP A 245 17.99 -15.55 18.82
CA ASP A 245 18.82 -16.75 18.67
C ASP A 245 19.47 -16.89 17.30
N ALA A 246 19.09 -16.07 16.32
CA ALA A 246 19.72 -16.11 15.00
C ALA A 246 21.05 -15.32 15.01
N PRO A 247 22.17 -15.90 14.54
CA PRO A 247 23.46 -15.22 14.48
C PRO A 247 23.42 -13.92 13.69
N LEU A 248 24.15 -12.91 14.14
CA LEU A 248 24.36 -11.67 13.39
C LEU A 248 25.16 -11.99 12.12
N GLY A 249 24.61 -11.66 10.96
CA GLY A 249 25.29 -11.84 9.67
C GLY A 249 24.83 -13.04 8.85
N GLU A 250 24.03 -13.94 9.41
CA GLU A 250 23.33 -14.94 8.60
C GLU A 250 22.15 -14.32 7.85
N ASP A 251 21.84 -14.85 6.68
CA ASP A 251 20.64 -14.50 5.92
C ASP A 251 19.42 -15.13 6.60
N VAL A 252 19.07 -14.58 7.73
CA VAL A 252 17.78 -14.85 8.36
C VAL A 252 16.78 -14.16 7.48
N GLY A 253 15.97 -14.92 6.75
CA GLY A 253 14.89 -14.40 5.93
C GLY A 253 14.08 -13.34 6.68
N PRO A 254 13.14 -12.65 6.04
CA PRO A 254 12.41 -11.56 6.66
C PRO A 254 11.76 -12.03 7.97
N VAL A 255 12.22 -11.47 9.08
CA VAL A 255 11.61 -11.67 10.40
C VAL A 255 10.50 -10.64 10.49
N HIS A 256 9.41 -10.95 9.81
CA HIS A 256 8.23 -10.11 9.79
C HIS A 256 7.30 -10.52 10.93
N LEU A 257 7.01 -9.58 11.82
CA LEU A 257 5.97 -9.72 12.84
C LEU A 257 4.86 -8.73 12.52
N GLU A 258 3.64 -9.23 12.34
CA GLU A 258 2.46 -8.41 12.22
C GLU A 258 1.40 -8.92 13.19
N GLN A 259 0.96 -8.07 14.11
CA GLN A 259 -0.05 -8.40 15.11
C GLN A 259 -1.04 -7.25 15.24
N MET A 260 -2.32 -7.61 15.43
CA MET A 260 -3.36 -6.63 15.70
C MET A 260 -4.31 -7.17 16.78
N ILE A 261 -4.72 -6.30 17.68
CA ILE A 261 -5.77 -6.58 18.66
C ILE A 261 -6.82 -5.48 18.55
N VAL A 262 -8.04 -5.89 18.29
CA VAL A 262 -9.21 -5.00 18.24
C VAL A 262 -10.16 -5.38 19.36
N ASP A 263 -10.34 -4.51 20.33
CA ASP A 263 -11.20 -4.72 21.48
C ASP A 263 -12.52 -3.95 21.34
N GLY A 264 -13.61 -4.64 21.59
CA GLY A 264 -14.95 -4.07 21.62
C GLY A 264 -15.80 -4.57 22.80
N GLU A 265 -17.06 -4.13 22.87
CA GLU A 265 -17.99 -4.47 23.96
C GLU A 265 -18.29 -5.96 24.03
N ASP A 266 -18.43 -6.64 22.89
CA ASP A 266 -18.88 -8.03 22.81
C ASP A 266 -17.75 -9.03 22.59
N GLY A 267 -16.53 -8.56 22.31
CA GLY A 267 -15.38 -9.43 22.07
C GLY A 267 -14.17 -8.72 21.51
N SER A 268 -13.18 -9.52 21.13
CA SER A 268 -11.94 -9.03 20.55
C SER A 268 -11.55 -9.86 19.32
N ILE A 269 -11.02 -9.19 18.30
CA ILE A 269 -10.37 -9.82 17.15
C ILE A 269 -8.87 -9.74 17.38
N LYS A 270 -8.16 -10.84 17.14
CA LYS A 270 -6.69 -10.91 17.22
C LYS A 270 -6.12 -11.40 15.92
N LEU A 271 -5.20 -10.64 15.35
CA LEU A 271 -4.29 -11.10 14.30
C LEU A 271 -2.99 -11.54 14.97
N TYR A 272 -2.61 -12.77 14.75
CA TYR A 272 -1.38 -13.35 15.26
C TYR A 272 -0.23 -13.23 14.27
N ALA A 273 1.01 -13.34 14.75
CA ALA A 273 2.23 -13.18 13.96
C ALA A 273 2.36 -14.17 12.79
N ASP A 274 1.72 -15.33 12.88
CA ASP A 274 1.67 -16.35 11.81
C ASP A 274 0.55 -16.11 10.80
N GLY A 275 -0.22 -15.03 10.97
CA GLY A 275 -1.34 -14.66 10.10
C GLY A 275 -2.68 -15.28 10.50
N ALA A 276 -2.74 -16.09 11.57
CA ALA A 276 -3.99 -16.60 12.10
C ALA A 276 -4.85 -15.46 12.67
N ILE A 277 -6.17 -15.63 12.59
CA ILE A 277 -7.13 -14.69 13.19
C ILE A 277 -7.99 -15.44 14.21
N GLY A 278 -7.93 -14.95 15.46
CA GLY A 278 -8.78 -15.39 16.57
C GLY A 278 -9.92 -14.41 16.82
N LEU A 279 -11.08 -14.95 17.18
CA LEU A 279 -12.22 -14.19 17.73
C LEU A 279 -12.46 -14.65 19.17
N VAL A 280 -12.29 -13.73 20.11
CA VAL A 280 -12.58 -13.93 21.53
C VAL A 280 -13.94 -13.34 21.83
N ARG A 281 -14.83 -14.13 22.43
CA ARG A 281 -16.19 -13.69 22.81
C ARG A 281 -16.30 -13.50 24.31
N ARG A 282 -17.00 -12.45 24.72
CA ARG A 282 -17.25 -12.17 26.14
C ARG A 282 -18.29 -13.07 26.79
N ASP A 283 -19.11 -13.76 26.01
CA ASP A 283 -20.15 -14.68 26.52
C ASP A 283 -19.61 -15.99 27.10
N GLY A 284 -18.31 -16.09 27.35
CA GLY A 284 -17.65 -17.25 27.91
C GLY A 284 -17.29 -18.36 26.94
N GLY A 285 -17.51 -18.14 25.62
CA GLY A 285 -17.20 -19.10 24.56
C GLY A 285 -15.69 -19.27 24.26
N GLY A 286 -14.82 -18.54 24.97
CA GLY A 286 -13.38 -18.61 24.76
C GLY A 286 -12.94 -17.95 23.46
N GLU A 287 -11.83 -18.42 22.92
CA GLU A 287 -11.28 -18.00 21.62
C GLU A 287 -11.53 -19.06 20.56
N SER A 288 -11.98 -18.63 19.39
CA SER A 288 -12.14 -19.47 18.22
C SER A 288 -11.28 -18.98 17.06
N THR A 289 -10.61 -19.88 16.36
CA THR A 289 -9.87 -19.54 15.13
C THR A 289 -10.86 -19.29 14.00
N VAL A 290 -10.74 -18.13 13.36
CA VAL A 290 -11.57 -17.71 12.21
C VAL A 290 -10.81 -17.85 10.90
N LEU A 291 -9.51 -17.62 10.94
CA LEU A 291 -8.57 -17.88 9.86
C LEU A 291 -7.37 -18.61 10.42
N GLU A 292 -7.04 -19.75 9.84
CA GLU A 292 -5.83 -20.50 10.20
C GLU A 292 -4.56 -19.73 9.83
N ALA A 293 -3.42 -20.13 10.42
CA ALA A 293 -2.12 -19.56 10.10
C ALA A 293 -1.91 -19.50 8.58
N HIS A 294 -1.66 -18.31 8.08
CA HIS A 294 -1.62 -18.05 6.66
C HIS A 294 -0.46 -17.11 6.33
N PRO A 295 0.46 -17.51 5.43
CA PRO A 295 1.50 -16.60 4.96
C PRO A 295 0.89 -15.37 4.31
N LEU A 296 1.68 -14.30 4.19
CA LEU A 296 1.27 -13.11 3.46
C LEU A 296 0.95 -13.45 1.99
N ASP A 297 -0.30 -13.26 1.61
CA ASP A 297 -0.80 -13.55 0.26
C ASP A 297 -0.66 -12.34 -0.68
N HIS A 298 0.54 -11.78 -0.76
CA HIS A 298 0.82 -10.57 -1.56
C HIS A 298 0.44 -10.70 -3.03
N GLU A 299 0.68 -11.87 -3.64
CA GLU A 299 0.33 -12.09 -5.05
C GLU A 299 -1.18 -12.08 -5.24
N GLU A 300 -1.91 -12.75 -4.37
CA GLU A 300 -3.38 -12.77 -4.38
C GLU A 300 -3.95 -11.37 -4.10
N SER A 301 -3.31 -10.57 -3.25
CA SER A 301 -3.76 -9.20 -2.99
C SER A 301 -3.69 -8.32 -4.24
N HIS A 302 -2.66 -8.46 -5.08
CA HIS A 302 -2.58 -7.75 -6.35
C HIS A 302 -3.64 -8.22 -7.35
N VAL A 303 -3.89 -9.54 -7.42
CA VAL A 303 -4.97 -10.06 -8.27
C VAL A 303 -6.33 -9.50 -7.85
N ARG A 304 -6.63 -9.48 -6.56
CA ARG A 304 -7.90 -8.93 -6.03
C ARG A 304 -8.02 -7.43 -6.32
N LEU A 305 -6.95 -6.66 -6.07
CA LEU A 305 -6.91 -5.22 -6.32
C LEU A 305 -7.13 -4.89 -7.79
N GLN A 306 -6.39 -5.56 -8.68
CA GLN A 306 -6.49 -5.32 -10.12
C GLN A 306 -7.83 -5.83 -10.69
N SER A 307 -8.37 -6.94 -10.17
CA SER A 307 -9.72 -7.40 -10.52
C SER A 307 -10.79 -6.38 -10.10
N HIS A 308 -10.67 -5.81 -8.90
CA HIS A 308 -11.54 -4.74 -8.43
C HIS A 308 -11.46 -3.50 -9.36
N PHE A 309 -10.24 -3.11 -9.77
CA PHE A 309 -10.05 -2.00 -10.71
C PHE A 309 -10.82 -2.24 -12.01
N ILE A 310 -10.65 -3.41 -12.64
CA ILE A 310 -11.35 -3.78 -13.88
C ILE A 310 -12.87 -3.83 -13.68
N GLN A 311 -13.33 -4.44 -12.59
CA GLN A 311 -14.75 -4.55 -12.27
C GLN A 311 -15.40 -3.17 -12.10
N CYS A 312 -14.76 -2.29 -11.33
CA CYS A 312 -15.26 -0.93 -11.11
C CYS A 312 -15.23 -0.07 -12.37
N LEU A 313 -14.27 -0.28 -13.29
CA LEU A 313 -14.29 0.37 -14.60
C LEU A 313 -15.48 -0.11 -15.45
N ALA A 314 -15.74 -1.41 -15.45
CA ALA A 314 -16.83 -2.00 -16.24
C ALA A 314 -18.23 -1.58 -15.71
N ASP A 315 -18.38 -1.51 -14.40
CA ASP A 315 -19.66 -1.24 -13.76
C ASP A 315 -19.89 0.24 -13.41
N GLY A 316 -18.90 1.11 -13.60
CA GLY A 316 -18.97 2.54 -13.22
C GLY A 316 -18.99 2.76 -11.71
N LEU A 317 -18.51 1.79 -10.90
CA LEU A 317 -18.50 1.86 -9.45
C LEU A 317 -17.25 2.60 -8.93
N PRO A 318 -17.30 3.23 -7.74
CA PRO A 318 -16.12 3.86 -7.15
C PRO A 318 -15.04 2.84 -6.81
N PHE A 319 -13.77 3.27 -6.90
CA PHE A 319 -12.65 2.46 -6.43
C PHE A 319 -12.51 2.55 -4.90
N GLU A 320 -12.15 1.45 -4.26
CA GLU A 320 -11.84 1.45 -2.82
C GLU A 320 -10.58 2.26 -2.49
N THR A 321 -9.60 2.31 -3.40
CA THR A 321 -8.35 3.06 -3.25
C THR A 321 -8.19 4.07 -4.36
N SER A 322 -9.24 4.90 -4.59
CA SER A 322 -9.16 5.97 -5.59
C SER A 322 -8.05 6.98 -5.25
N GLY A 323 -7.64 7.79 -6.21
CA GLY A 323 -6.71 8.88 -5.97
C GLY A 323 -7.21 9.82 -4.86
N GLU A 324 -8.51 10.13 -4.87
CA GLU A 324 -9.18 10.97 -3.86
C GLU A 324 -9.11 10.33 -2.46
N ASP A 325 -9.43 9.02 -2.34
CA ASP A 325 -9.32 8.29 -1.07
C ASP A 325 -7.88 8.35 -0.52
N ASN A 326 -6.90 8.19 -1.38
CA ASN A 326 -5.50 8.16 -0.98
C ASN A 326 -4.95 9.51 -0.49
N LEU A 327 -5.59 10.65 -0.82
CA LEU A 327 -5.24 11.95 -0.24
C LEU A 327 -5.28 11.93 1.28
N THR A 328 -6.28 11.27 1.88
CA THR A 328 -6.38 11.14 3.33
C THR A 328 -5.28 10.23 3.90
N THR A 329 -4.93 9.15 3.20
CA THR A 329 -3.79 8.29 3.58
C THR A 329 -2.48 9.10 3.60
N LEU A 330 -2.21 9.89 2.55
CA LEU A 330 -1.04 10.76 2.49
C LEU A 330 -1.05 11.83 3.59
N ARG A 331 -2.21 12.43 3.87
CA ARG A 331 -2.36 13.40 4.96
C ARG A 331 -1.97 12.80 6.31
N MET A 332 -2.33 11.53 6.58
CA MET A 332 -1.92 10.82 7.79
C MET A 332 -0.41 10.56 7.81
N ILE A 333 0.17 10.16 6.68
CA ILE A 333 1.63 9.97 6.54
C ILE A 333 2.37 11.26 6.89
N PHE A 334 2.03 12.38 6.25
CA PHE A 334 2.71 13.65 6.48
C PHE A 334 2.40 14.21 7.86
N GLY A 335 1.18 14.02 8.37
CA GLY A 335 0.81 14.35 9.73
C GLY A 335 1.65 13.62 10.79
N THR A 336 2.11 12.41 10.50
CA THR A 336 3.05 11.68 11.37
C THR A 336 4.38 12.44 11.49
N TYR A 337 4.94 12.90 10.38
CA TYR A 337 6.18 13.69 10.39
C TYR A 337 5.99 15.08 11.04
N GLU A 338 4.86 15.73 10.79
CA GLU A 338 4.51 16.99 11.44
C GLU A 338 4.44 16.83 12.97
N SER A 339 3.74 15.78 13.43
CA SER A 339 3.59 15.47 14.84
C SER A 339 4.93 15.15 15.50
N ALA A 340 5.73 14.28 14.88
CA ALA A 340 7.04 13.88 15.42
C ALA A 340 8.02 15.07 15.48
N ALA A 341 8.03 15.93 14.46
CA ALA A 341 8.91 17.10 14.44
C ALA A 341 8.48 18.19 15.43
N GLY A 342 7.18 18.37 15.64
CA GLY A 342 6.62 19.39 16.51
C GLY A 342 6.36 18.92 17.95
N HIS A 343 6.40 17.62 18.22
CA HIS A 343 5.99 16.98 19.48
C HIS A 343 4.57 17.39 19.92
N VAL A 344 3.65 17.52 18.95
CA VAL A 344 2.27 17.95 19.16
C VAL A 344 1.29 17.05 18.37
N PRO A 345 0.03 16.92 18.84
CA PRO A 345 -0.98 16.24 18.05
C PRO A 345 -1.31 16.99 16.76
N VAL A 346 -1.55 16.22 15.68
CA VAL A 346 -2.12 16.71 14.43
C VAL A 346 -3.59 16.31 14.38
N TYR A 347 -4.46 17.26 14.05
CA TYR A 347 -5.91 17.08 13.96
C TYR A 347 -6.33 17.04 12.50
N PHE A 348 -7.25 16.13 12.20
CA PHE A 348 -7.88 16.01 10.89
C PHE A 348 -9.24 16.69 10.94
N ASN A 349 -9.50 17.61 10.02
CA ASN A 349 -10.78 18.29 9.93
C ASN A 349 -11.89 17.35 9.40
N ARG A 350 -13.14 17.83 9.40
CA ARG A 350 -14.29 17.01 9.01
C ARG A 350 -14.21 16.57 7.54
N GLU A 351 -13.79 17.46 6.64
CA GLU A 351 -13.65 17.18 5.22
C GLU A 351 -12.60 16.11 4.94
N GLU A 352 -11.44 16.16 5.64
CA GLU A 352 -10.38 15.15 5.55
C GLU A 352 -10.83 13.75 6.05
N ARG A 353 -11.85 13.70 6.94
CA ARG A 353 -12.36 12.45 7.52
C ARG A 353 -13.52 11.83 6.73
N GLU A 354 -14.30 12.66 6.03
CA GLU A 354 -15.47 12.22 5.26
C GLU A 354 -15.15 11.93 3.78
N ALA A 355 -13.93 12.18 3.34
CA ALA A 355 -13.45 11.88 2.00
C ALA A 355 -13.19 10.38 1.73
N THR A 356 -13.87 9.50 2.49
CA THR A 356 -13.78 8.02 2.37
C THR A 356 -15.02 7.44 1.71
#